data_427302f3809b0ffadee899d6b95eceac
#
_entry.id   427302f3809b0ffadee899d6b95eceac
#
_cell.length_a   1.000
_cell.length_b   1.000
_cell.length_c   1.000
_cell.angle_alpha   90.00
_cell.angle_beta   90.00
_cell.angle_gamma   90.00
#
_symmetry.space_group_name_H-M   'P 1'
#
loop_
_entity.id
_entity.type
_entity.pdbx_description
1 polymer ?
#
loop_
_entity_poly.entity_id
_entity_poly.type
_entity_poly.pdbx_seq_one_letter_code
_entity_poly.pdbx_strand_id
1 'polypeptide(L)'
;KTDVVELLQSAMGQTFGGDYSAYFDTFGSAYSAMDAWQEMLPGENGEVISPLLKAQYDVLYGRWPEKYDEVVLVVDKNNEVSDLVLYALGLKSNSTLSEDMEAFMAQENLRTEKESWTYEDICSRTFRYIYPADEYEYDEDEEEYVKVDDEELGLKTLYKNGLEVKIVGIIRQDEDAMSGMMTGAIGYTHALIEHVVEQAA
;
A
#
# COMPACT_ATOMS: atom_id res chain seq x y z
N LYS A 1 5.65 -7.55 3.52
CA LYS A 1 4.56 -6.81 4.16
C LYS A 1 4.92 -5.34 4.15
N THR A 2 4.20 -4.53 3.43
CA THR A 2 4.33 -3.09 3.48
C THR A 2 3.16 -2.51 4.27
N ASP A 3 3.10 -2.84 5.56
CA ASP A 3 2.41 -2.01 6.50
C ASP A 3 3.29 -0.77 6.73
N VAL A 4 2.91 0.33 6.13
CA VAL A 4 3.68 1.58 6.19
C VAL A 4 3.82 2.05 7.64
N VAL A 5 2.82 1.79 8.49
CA VAL A 5 2.85 2.15 9.92
C VAL A 5 3.89 1.28 10.65
N GLU A 6 3.89 -0.04 10.44
CA GLU A 6 4.88 -0.94 11.04
C GLU A 6 6.29 -0.63 10.53
N LEU A 7 6.42 -0.29 9.24
CA LEU A 7 7.67 0.12 8.64
C LEU A 7 8.23 1.40 9.28
N LEU A 8 7.37 2.42 9.47
CA LEU A 8 7.72 3.66 10.15
C LEU A 8 8.07 3.43 11.62
N GLN A 9 7.31 2.59 12.34
CA GLN A 9 7.60 2.21 13.72
C GLN A 9 8.96 1.52 13.84
N SER A 10 9.24 0.57 12.94
CA SER A 10 10.53 -0.14 12.90
C SER A 10 11.68 0.80 12.61
N ALA A 11 11.54 1.69 11.63
CA ALA A 11 12.56 2.67 11.28
C ALA A 11 12.84 3.64 12.45
N MET A 12 11.81 4.14 13.12
CA MET A 12 11.96 5.04 14.28
C MET A 12 12.53 4.30 15.50
N GLY A 13 12.12 3.06 15.75
CA GLY A 13 12.64 2.24 16.84
C GLY A 13 14.14 1.94 16.68
N GLN A 14 14.59 1.68 15.47
CA GLN A 14 16.00 1.47 15.15
C GLN A 14 16.85 2.76 15.30
N THR A 15 16.29 3.88 14.87
CA THR A 15 16.98 5.17 14.86
C THR A 15 17.08 5.79 16.27
N PHE A 16 16.05 5.65 17.11
CA PHE A 16 15.93 6.38 18.39
C PHE A 16 15.94 5.50 19.63
N GLY A 17 15.85 4.19 19.51
CA GLY A 17 15.97 3.24 20.62
C GLY A 17 14.93 3.40 21.73
N GLY A 18 13.71 3.84 21.43
CA GLY A 18 12.65 4.11 22.40
C GLY A 18 11.29 3.55 22.00
N ASP A 19 10.35 3.48 22.96
CA ASP A 19 8.94 3.15 22.70
C ASP A 19 8.21 4.41 22.21
N TYR A 20 7.96 4.45 20.91
CA TYR A 20 7.25 5.56 20.25
C TYR A 20 5.78 5.23 19.94
N SER A 21 5.23 4.14 20.55
CA SER A 21 3.85 3.72 20.34
C SER A 21 2.84 4.83 20.58
N ALA A 22 3.03 5.62 21.67
CA ALA A 22 2.16 6.76 21.99
C ALA A 22 2.27 7.92 20.98
N TYR A 23 3.41 8.05 20.29
CA TYR A 23 3.61 9.03 19.23
C TYR A 23 2.84 8.60 17.97
N PHE A 24 2.87 7.30 17.67
CA PHE A 24 2.11 6.71 16.57
C PHE A 24 0.61 6.67 16.82
N ASP A 25 0.14 6.52 18.06
CA ASP A 25 -1.28 6.66 18.39
C ASP A 25 -1.81 8.07 18.10
N THR A 26 -0.96 9.09 18.21
CA THR A 26 -1.33 10.48 17.93
C THR A 26 -1.12 10.85 16.46
N PHE A 27 -0.04 10.40 15.84
CA PHE A 27 0.30 10.66 14.44
C PHE A 27 -0.21 9.56 13.51
N GLY A 28 -0.38 8.33 13.97
CA GLY A 28 -0.91 7.19 13.20
C GLY A 28 -2.31 7.46 12.68
N SER A 29 -3.13 8.21 13.43
CA SER A 29 -4.43 8.68 12.94
C SER A 29 -4.32 9.72 11.81
N ALA A 30 -3.24 10.51 11.77
CA ALA A 30 -2.96 11.42 10.67
C ALA A 30 -2.38 10.69 9.44
N TYR A 31 -1.61 9.58 9.68
CA TYR A 31 -1.08 8.74 8.62
C TYR A 31 -2.10 7.73 8.09
N SER A 32 -3.07 7.26 8.89
CA SER A 32 -4.19 6.47 8.39
C SER A 32 -5.12 7.28 7.47
N ALA A 33 -5.11 8.61 7.59
CA ALA A 33 -5.75 9.49 6.61
C ALA A 33 -4.97 9.57 5.27
N MET A 34 -3.73 9.07 5.23
CA MET A 34 -2.91 8.89 4.03
C MET A 34 -2.84 7.41 3.65
N ASP A 35 -3.98 6.72 3.67
CA ASP A 35 -4.06 5.31 3.27
C ASP A 35 -3.48 5.15 1.87
N ALA A 36 -2.31 4.51 1.79
CA ALA A 36 -1.69 4.18 0.51
C ALA A 36 -2.58 3.24 -0.32
N TRP A 37 -3.53 2.56 0.34
CA TRP A 37 -4.50 1.65 -0.25
C TRP A 37 -5.92 2.18 -0.03
N GLN A 38 -6.65 2.43 -1.11
CA GLN A 38 -8.01 2.97 -1.05
C GLN A 38 -8.97 2.08 -1.85
N GLU A 39 -10.12 1.79 -1.23
CA GLU A 39 -11.18 1.08 -1.93
C GLU A 39 -11.80 1.98 -3.00
N MET A 40 -11.89 1.45 -4.20
CA MET A 40 -12.62 2.10 -5.30
C MET A 40 -14.11 1.90 -5.12
N LEU A 41 -14.87 2.97 -5.35
CA LEU A 41 -16.33 2.92 -5.30
C LEU A 41 -16.84 1.81 -6.23
N PRO A 42 -17.54 0.77 -5.71
CA PRO A 42 -18.09 -0.28 -6.54
C PRO A 42 -19.26 0.26 -7.39
N GLY A 43 -19.47 -0.37 -8.54
CA GLY A 43 -20.62 -0.08 -9.38
C GLY A 43 -21.88 -0.79 -8.92
N GLU A 44 -23.00 -0.43 -9.52
CA GLU A 44 -24.27 -1.10 -9.31
C GLU A 44 -24.42 -2.31 -10.27
N ASN A 45 -25.31 -3.25 -9.92
CA ASN A 45 -25.66 -4.38 -10.79
C ASN A 45 -24.50 -5.28 -11.23
N GLY A 46 -23.47 -5.42 -10.41
CA GLY A 46 -22.32 -6.28 -10.67
C GLY A 46 -21.18 -5.62 -11.45
N GLU A 47 -21.24 -4.32 -11.67
CA GLU A 47 -20.09 -3.59 -12.19
C GLU A 47 -19.00 -3.49 -11.12
N VAL A 48 -17.78 -3.85 -11.48
CA VAL A 48 -16.64 -3.86 -10.54
C VAL A 48 -16.34 -2.45 -10.01
N ILE A 49 -16.47 -1.43 -10.86
CA ILE A 49 -16.14 -0.04 -10.52
C ILE A 49 -17.25 0.89 -11.01
N SER A 50 -17.68 1.80 -10.14
CA SER A 50 -18.73 2.76 -10.43
C SER A 50 -18.41 3.63 -11.66
N PRO A 51 -19.38 3.83 -12.55
CA PRO A 51 -19.27 4.80 -13.64
C PRO A 51 -18.96 6.23 -13.13
N LEU A 52 -19.44 6.58 -11.94
CA LEU A 52 -19.17 7.88 -11.32
C LEU A 52 -17.68 8.05 -11.01
N LEU A 53 -17.03 6.98 -10.52
CA LEU A 53 -15.59 7.02 -10.27
C LEU A 53 -14.83 7.09 -11.60
N LYS A 54 -15.20 6.28 -12.58
CA LYS A 54 -14.57 6.28 -13.90
C LYS A 54 -14.67 7.63 -14.60
N ALA A 55 -15.74 8.38 -14.39
CA ALA A 55 -15.93 9.72 -14.97
C ALA A 55 -15.05 10.81 -14.31
N GLN A 56 -14.42 10.52 -13.20
CA GLN A 56 -13.56 11.48 -12.47
C GLN A 56 -12.06 11.28 -12.74
N TYR A 57 -11.70 10.22 -13.47
CA TYR A 57 -10.30 9.85 -13.67
C TYR A 57 -10.01 9.46 -15.11
N ASP A 58 -8.91 9.97 -15.63
CA ASP A 58 -8.33 9.57 -16.89
C ASP A 58 -7.44 8.33 -16.71
N VAL A 59 -7.54 7.37 -17.61
CA VAL A 59 -6.59 6.25 -17.68
C VAL A 59 -5.38 6.70 -18.49
N LEU A 60 -4.25 6.90 -17.82
CA LEU A 60 -3.00 7.29 -18.45
C LEU A 60 -2.29 6.10 -19.11
N TYR A 61 -2.42 4.92 -18.50
CA TYR A 61 -1.81 3.68 -18.98
C TYR A 61 -2.62 2.46 -18.53
N GLY A 62 -2.65 1.41 -19.37
CA GLY A 62 -3.33 0.17 -19.04
C GLY A 62 -4.86 0.29 -19.06
N ARG A 63 -5.53 -0.21 -18.03
CA ARG A 63 -6.99 -0.26 -17.93
C ARG A 63 -7.48 -0.22 -16.49
N TRP A 64 -8.79 -0.09 -16.33
CA TRP A 64 -9.45 -0.31 -15.03
C TRP A 64 -9.39 -1.78 -14.61
N PRO A 65 -9.34 -2.08 -13.29
CA PRO A 65 -9.47 -3.44 -12.78
C PRO A 65 -10.80 -4.10 -13.15
N GLU A 66 -10.71 -5.39 -13.44
CA GLU A 66 -11.86 -6.25 -13.74
C GLU A 66 -11.98 -7.43 -12.77
N LYS A 67 -10.92 -7.66 -11.96
CA LYS A 67 -10.82 -8.78 -11.03
C LYS A 67 -10.40 -8.30 -9.65
N TYR A 68 -10.61 -9.17 -8.65
CA TYR A 68 -10.24 -8.90 -7.26
C TYR A 68 -8.72 -8.74 -7.03
N ASP A 69 -7.89 -9.39 -7.84
CA ASP A 69 -6.43 -9.39 -7.76
C ASP A 69 -5.78 -8.25 -8.59
N GLU A 70 -6.59 -7.31 -9.07
CA GLU A 70 -6.15 -6.20 -9.90
C GLU A 70 -6.35 -4.87 -9.17
N VAL A 71 -5.35 -3.99 -9.27
CA VAL A 71 -5.35 -2.65 -8.68
C VAL A 71 -4.90 -1.60 -9.69
N VAL A 72 -5.16 -0.33 -9.38
CA VAL A 72 -4.63 0.82 -10.13
C VAL A 72 -3.76 1.68 -9.25
N LEU A 73 -2.78 2.35 -9.84
CA LEU A 73 -2.04 3.42 -9.20
C LEU A 73 -2.70 4.76 -9.57
N VAL A 74 -3.02 5.55 -8.54
CA VAL A 74 -3.57 6.89 -8.69
C VAL A 74 -2.44 7.89 -8.54
N VAL A 75 -2.15 8.65 -9.59
CA VAL A 75 -1.15 9.71 -9.56
C VAL A 75 -1.81 11.08 -9.40
N ASP A 76 -1.06 12.05 -8.94
CA ASP A 76 -1.51 13.43 -8.87
C ASP A 76 -1.51 14.12 -10.26
N LYS A 77 -1.90 15.39 -10.29
CA LYS A 77 -1.94 16.19 -11.52
C LYS A 77 -0.59 16.36 -12.22
N ASN A 78 0.53 16.15 -11.51
CA ASN A 78 1.89 16.22 -12.04
C ASN A 78 2.44 14.84 -12.44
N ASN A 79 1.62 13.78 -12.37
CA ASN A 79 2.01 12.37 -12.49
C ASN A 79 3.00 11.94 -11.40
N GLU A 80 2.85 12.48 -10.20
CA GLU A 80 3.67 12.16 -9.04
C GLU A 80 2.86 11.34 -8.03
N VAL A 81 3.55 10.55 -7.24
CA VAL A 81 3.00 9.82 -6.08
C VAL A 81 3.84 10.14 -4.86
N SER A 82 3.25 10.02 -3.68
CA SER A 82 3.99 10.21 -2.42
C SER A 82 5.02 9.11 -2.22
N ASP A 83 6.07 9.41 -1.46
CA ASP A 83 7.08 8.42 -1.07
C ASP A 83 6.47 7.23 -0.34
N LEU A 84 5.41 7.45 0.45
CA LEU A 84 4.66 6.37 1.11
C LEU A 84 4.14 5.32 0.12
N VAL A 85 3.58 5.77 -1.00
CA VAL A 85 3.14 4.87 -2.07
C VAL A 85 4.32 4.14 -2.70
N LEU A 86 5.46 4.82 -2.88
CA LEU A 86 6.68 4.19 -3.41
C LEU A 86 7.23 3.10 -2.48
N TYR A 87 7.18 3.32 -1.16
CA TYR A 87 7.52 2.30 -0.16
C TYR A 87 6.51 1.15 -0.18
N ALA A 88 5.20 1.46 -0.22
CA ALA A 88 4.14 0.45 -0.30
C ALA A 88 4.25 -0.41 -1.56
N LEU A 89 4.73 0.14 -2.67
CA LEU A 89 5.00 -0.57 -3.92
C LEU A 89 6.38 -1.25 -3.95
N GLY A 90 7.21 -1.12 -2.91
CA GLY A 90 8.56 -1.66 -2.89
C GLY A 90 9.47 -1.06 -3.96
N LEU A 91 9.16 0.15 -4.43
CA LEU A 91 9.98 0.92 -5.37
C LEU A 91 11.12 1.63 -4.66
N LYS A 92 10.92 2.02 -3.41
CA LYS A 92 11.94 2.48 -2.48
C LYS A 92 12.22 1.43 -1.41
N SER A 93 13.46 1.34 -0.94
CA SER A 93 13.88 0.37 0.09
C SER A 93 13.66 0.91 1.51
N ASN A 94 13.50 0.00 2.49
CA ASN A 94 13.36 0.37 3.89
C ASN A 94 14.60 1.10 4.45
N SER A 95 15.81 0.81 3.93
CA SER A 95 17.02 1.53 4.30
C SER A 95 16.96 3.00 3.91
N THR A 96 16.40 3.30 2.74
CA THR A 96 16.19 4.69 2.29
C THR A 96 15.18 5.41 3.19
N LEU A 97 14.14 4.72 3.66
CA LEU A 97 13.18 5.31 4.60
C LEU A 97 13.84 5.73 5.91
N SER A 98 14.70 4.87 6.48
CA SER A 98 15.43 5.20 7.72
C SER A 98 16.35 6.41 7.52
N GLU A 99 17.09 6.47 6.41
CA GLU A 99 17.96 7.60 6.06
C GLU A 99 17.16 8.90 5.87
N ASP A 100 16.04 8.85 5.17
CA ASP A 100 15.16 10.02 4.95
C ASP A 100 14.54 10.50 6.27
N MET A 101 14.17 9.59 7.18
CA MET A 101 13.66 9.92 8.51
C MET A 101 14.74 10.58 9.38
N GLU A 102 15.97 10.06 9.39
CA GLU A 102 17.11 10.67 10.11
C GLU A 102 17.37 12.09 9.61
N ALA A 103 17.42 12.28 8.30
CA ALA A 103 17.64 13.58 7.67
C ALA A 103 16.50 14.57 8.02
N PHE A 104 15.25 14.11 8.01
CA PHE A 104 14.09 14.93 8.40
C PHE A 104 14.20 15.39 9.87
N MET A 105 14.54 14.49 10.79
CA MET A 105 14.67 14.81 12.21
C MET A 105 15.89 15.70 12.51
N ALA A 106 16.98 15.55 11.74
CA ALA A 106 18.15 16.41 11.83
C ALA A 106 17.92 17.81 11.22
N GLN A 107 16.75 18.08 10.65
CA GLN A 107 16.44 19.29 9.87
C GLN A 107 17.45 19.54 8.73
N GLU A 108 18.04 18.46 8.24
CA GLU A 108 18.88 18.50 7.05
C GLU A 108 18.00 18.59 5.81
N ASN A 109 18.57 19.12 4.71
CA ASN A 109 17.86 19.12 3.43
C ASN A 109 17.67 17.66 2.99
N LEU A 110 16.42 17.20 3.01
CA LEU A 110 16.06 15.92 2.41
C LEU A 110 16.61 15.87 0.98
N ARG A 111 17.18 14.74 0.62
CA ARG A 111 17.62 14.52 -0.76
C ARG A 111 16.36 14.55 -1.64
N THR A 112 16.22 15.63 -2.38
CA THR A 112 15.16 15.80 -3.39
C THR A 112 15.61 15.23 -4.74
N GLU A 113 16.28 14.09 -4.76
CA GLU A 113 16.52 13.41 -6.02
C GLU A 113 15.18 12.84 -6.47
N LYS A 114 14.58 13.47 -7.49
CA LYS A 114 13.36 12.95 -8.11
C LYS A 114 13.71 11.67 -8.83
N GLU A 115 13.24 10.57 -8.30
CA GLU A 115 13.27 9.29 -8.98
C GLU A 115 12.08 9.22 -9.94
N SER A 116 12.22 8.50 -11.05
CA SER A 116 11.16 8.34 -12.02
C SER A 116 11.13 6.90 -12.54
N TRP A 117 9.92 6.39 -12.73
CA TRP A 117 9.66 5.07 -13.29
C TRP A 117 8.76 5.22 -14.51
N THR A 118 8.93 4.34 -15.48
CA THR A 118 7.99 4.27 -16.59
C THR A 118 6.69 3.60 -16.13
N TYR A 119 5.59 3.90 -16.78
CA TYR A 119 4.31 3.25 -16.50
C TYR A 119 4.39 1.73 -16.74
N GLU A 120 5.17 1.31 -17.73
CA GLU A 120 5.40 -0.09 -18.03
C GLU A 120 6.16 -0.79 -16.89
N ASP A 121 7.21 -0.17 -16.34
CA ASP A 121 7.97 -0.71 -15.21
C ASP A 121 7.07 -0.91 -13.99
N ILE A 122 6.20 0.06 -13.69
CA ILE A 122 5.26 -0.03 -12.57
C ILE A 122 4.25 -1.15 -12.81
N CYS A 123 3.60 -1.19 -13.97
CA CYS A 123 2.57 -2.19 -14.29
C CYS A 123 3.13 -3.60 -14.53
N SER A 124 4.44 -3.75 -14.73
CA SER A 124 5.09 -5.06 -14.83
C SER A 124 5.33 -5.72 -13.47
N ARG A 125 5.17 -4.97 -12.38
CA ARG A 125 5.41 -5.48 -11.02
C ARG A 125 4.18 -6.18 -10.47
N THR A 126 4.43 -7.20 -9.65
CA THR A 126 3.41 -7.92 -8.90
C THR A 126 3.71 -7.80 -7.41
N PHE A 127 2.65 -7.78 -6.62
CA PHE A 127 2.70 -7.68 -5.15
C PHE A 127 2.11 -8.95 -4.57
N ARG A 128 2.40 -9.20 -3.29
CA ARG A 128 1.77 -10.26 -2.53
C ARG A 128 0.97 -9.64 -1.39
N TYR A 129 -0.33 -9.79 -1.46
CA TYR A 129 -1.18 -9.51 -0.32
C TYR A 129 -1.08 -10.68 0.65
N ILE A 130 -0.63 -10.43 1.87
CA ILE A 130 -0.55 -11.43 2.92
C ILE A 130 -1.86 -11.38 3.70
N TYR A 131 -2.55 -12.51 3.79
CA TYR A 131 -3.77 -12.58 4.58
C TYR A 131 -3.41 -12.42 6.07
N PRO A 132 -4.16 -11.61 6.84
CA PRO A 132 -3.89 -11.44 8.27
C PRO A 132 -3.89 -12.76 9.07
N ALA A 133 -4.70 -13.73 8.64
CA ALA A 133 -4.72 -15.05 9.26
C ALA A 133 -3.42 -15.84 9.07
N ASP A 134 -2.74 -15.66 7.94
CA ASP A 134 -1.47 -16.34 7.64
C ASP A 134 -0.29 -15.79 8.48
N GLU A 135 -0.46 -14.62 9.11
CA GLU A 135 0.58 -14.03 9.97
C GLU A 135 0.66 -14.70 11.34
N TYR A 136 -0.26 -15.61 11.65
CA TYR A 136 -0.32 -16.31 12.93
C TYR A 136 -0.32 -17.82 12.69
N GLU A 137 0.44 -18.53 13.51
CA GLU A 137 0.40 -19.98 13.58
C GLU A 137 0.02 -20.41 15.03
N TYR A 138 -0.63 -21.55 15.14
CA TYR A 138 -1.00 -22.08 16.46
C TYR A 138 0.19 -22.81 17.06
N ASP A 139 0.67 -22.35 18.20
CA ASP A 139 1.70 -23.01 18.99
C ASP A 139 1.01 -24.05 19.92
N GLU A 140 1.31 -25.34 19.69
CA GLU A 140 0.74 -26.44 20.47
C GLU A 140 1.33 -26.51 21.89
N ASP A 141 2.53 -25.99 22.11
CA ASP A 141 3.20 -26.04 23.41
C ASP A 141 2.67 -24.93 24.36
N GLU A 142 2.39 -23.75 23.80
CA GLU A 142 1.86 -22.61 24.54
C GLU A 142 0.32 -22.52 24.48
N GLU A 143 -0.33 -23.35 23.67
CA GLU A 143 -1.79 -23.38 23.43
C GLU A 143 -2.35 -22.01 22.97
N GLU A 144 -1.56 -21.23 22.22
CA GLU A 144 -1.96 -19.91 21.73
C GLU A 144 -1.53 -19.67 20.27
N TYR A 145 -2.11 -18.63 19.64
CA TYR A 145 -1.69 -18.16 18.31
C TYR A 145 -0.52 -17.21 18.46
N VAL A 146 0.63 -17.60 17.93
CA VAL A 146 1.84 -16.77 17.87
C VAL A 146 2.02 -16.18 16.49
N LYS A 147 2.55 -14.96 16.44
CA LYS A 147 2.87 -14.33 15.16
C LYS A 147 4.03 -15.07 14.52
N VAL A 148 3.87 -15.41 13.22
CA VAL A 148 4.94 -16.02 12.43
C VAL A 148 6.18 -15.12 12.48
N ASP A 149 7.30 -15.71 12.89
CA ASP A 149 8.53 -14.97 13.16
C ASP A 149 9.03 -14.24 11.91
N ASP A 150 9.54 -13.01 12.09
CA ASP A 150 10.11 -12.19 11.02
C ASP A 150 11.43 -12.76 10.46
N GLU A 151 11.77 -14.01 10.81
CA GLU A 151 12.90 -14.71 10.25
C GLU A 151 12.72 -14.92 8.72
N GLU A 152 13.82 -14.95 8.01
CA GLU A 152 13.85 -15.05 6.54
C GLU A 152 13.01 -16.21 5.97
N LEU A 153 12.88 -17.31 6.73
CA LEU A 153 12.09 -18.47 6.32
C LEU A 153 10.59 -18.23 6.45
N GLY A 154 10.14 -17.61 7.54
CA GLY A 154 8.75 -17.22 7.77
C GLY A 154 8.27 -16.24 6.72
N LEU A 155 9.01 -15.16 6.48
CA LEU A 155 8.71 -14.16 5.46
C LEU A 155 8.63 -14.75 4.05
N LYS A 156 9.52 -15.68 3.70
CA LYS A 156 9.47 -16.38 2.40
C LYS A 156 8.22 -17.24 2.25
N THR A 157 7.79 -17.89 3.32
CA THR A 157 6.58 -18.72 3.32
C THR A 157 5.34 -17.84 3.16
N LEU A 158 5.23 -16.75 3.92
CA LEU A 158 4.15 -15.77 3.79
C LEU A 158 4.09 -15.19 2.39
N TYR A 159 5.24 -14.78 1.84
CA TYR A 159 5.30 -14.25 0.48
C TYR A 159 4.86 -15.26 -0.57
N LYS A 160 5.23 -16.54 -0.43
CA LYS A 160 4.86 -17.61 -1.36
C LYS A 160 3.36 -17.89 -1.33
N ASN A 161 2.74 -17.85 -0.15
CA ASN A 161 1.33 -18.14 0.05
C ASN A 161 0.42 -16.95 -0.24
N GLY A 162 0.97 -15.73 -0.18
CA GLY A 162 0.20 -14.50 -0.40
C GLY A 162 -0.44 -14.42 -1.78
N LEU A 163 -1.61 -13.77 -1.84
CA LEU A 163 -2.32 -13.49 -3.08
C LEU A 163 -1.49 -12.61 -4.00
N GLU A 164 -1.30 -13.01 -5.24
CA GLU A 164 -0.67 -12.18 -6.25
C GLU A 164 -1.61 -11.06 -6.70
N VAL A 165 -1.17 -9.81 -6.50
CA VAL A 165 -1.90 -8.59 -6.91
C VAL A 165 -1.11 -7.85 -7.97
N LYS A 166 -1.79 -7.34 -9.00
CA LYS A 166 -1.19 -6.69 -10.18
C LYS A 166 -1.69 -5.26 -10.35
N ILE A 167 -0.78 -4.35 -10.66
CA ILE A 167 -1.18 -3.02 -11.14
C ILE A 167 -1.51 -3.15 -12.62
N VAL A 168 -2.79 -2.96 -12.96
CA VAL A 168 -3.27 -3.09 -14.34
C VAL A 168 -3.49 -1.75 -15.03
N GLY A 169 -3.40 -0.65 -14.28
CA GLY A 169 -3.56 0.68 -14.84
C GLY A 169 -3.00 1.77 -13.94
N ILE A 170 -2.73 2.89 -14.57
CA ILE A 170 -2.35 4.14 -13.91
C ILE A 170 -3.40 5.17 -14.29
N ILE A 171 -3.99 5.80 -13.28
CA ILE A 171 -5.08 6.75 -13.44
C ILE A 171 -4.72 8.08 -12.79
N ARG A 172 -5.28 9.16 -13.32
CA ARG A 172 -5.13 10.51 -12.80
C ARG A 172 -6.49 11.17 -12.72
N GLN A 173 -6.71 11.99 -11.70
CA GLN A 173 -7.92 12.78 -11.62
C GLN A 173 -8.05 13.67 -12.86
N ASP A 174 -9.24 13.64 -13.48
CA ASP A 174 -9.61 14.53 -14.56
C ASP A 174 -9.53 15.99 -14.10
N GLU A 175 -8.98 16.88 -14.94
CA GLU A 175 -8.76 18.29 -14.60
C GLU A 175 -10.08 19.05 -14.37
N ASP A 176 -11.16 18.60 -14.99
CA ASP A 176 -12.51 19.17 -14.86
C ASP A 176 -13.30 18.58 -13.68
N ALA A 177 -12.78 17.54 -13.01
CA ALA A 177 -13.44 16.93 -11.86
C ALA A 177 -13.36 17.86 -10.63
N MET A 178 -14.52 18.18 -10.04
CA MET A 178 -14.63 19.12 -8.92
C MET A 178 -13.94 18.64 -7.64
N SER A 179 -13.84 17.32 -7.42
CA SER A 179 -13.03 16.72 -6.35
C SER A 179 -12.69 15.27 -6.74
N GLY A 180 -11.46 14.83 -6.48
CA GLY A 180 -11.09 13.43 -6.61
C GLY A 180 -11.54 12.64 -5.38
N MET A 181 -12.09 11.44 -5.60
CA MET A 181 -12.41 10.50 -4.51
C MET A 181 -11.17 9.81 -3.97
N MET A 182 -10.10 9.73 -4.78
CA MET A 182 -8.83 9.13 -4.44
C MET A 182 -7.69 10.02 -4.91
N THR A 183 -6.64 10.13 -4.10
CA THR A 183 -5.44 10.91 -4.45
C THR A 183 -4.19 10.19 -3.97
N GLY A 184 -3.22 9.98 -4.86
CA GLY A 184 -1.90 9.45 -4.50
C GLY A 184 -1.94 8.09 -3.80
N ALA A 185 -2.80 7.18 -4.26
CA ALA A 185 -3.09 5.91 -3.61
C ALA A 185 -3.04 4.74 -4.59
N ILE A 186 -3.07 3.53 -4.04
CA ILE A 186 -3.30 2.29 -4.77
C ILE A 186 -4.79 1.97 -4.64
N GLY A 187 -5.52 2.04 -5.75
CA GLY A 187 -6.95 1.76 -5.79
C GLY A 187 -7.21 0.26 -5.95
N TYR A 188 -7.95 -0.33 -5.02
CA TYR A 188 -8.36 -1.74 -5.08
C TYR A 188 -9.89 -1.89 -5.19
N THR A 189 -10.35 -3.04 -5.65
CA THR A 189 -11.78 -3.32 -5.87
C THR A 189 -12.45 -3.83 -4.60
N HIS A 190 -13.76 -3.60 -4.46
CA HIS A 190 -14.57 -4.22 -3.40
C HIS A 190 -14.47 -5.75 -3.42
N ALA A 191 -14.36 -6.34 -4.61
CA ALA A 191 -14.20 -7.79 -4.77
C ALA A 191 -12.94 -8.35 -4.09
N LEU A 192 -11.88 -7.53 -3.89
CA LEU A 192 -10.72 -7.95 -3.09
C LEU A 192 -11.12 -8.13 -1.62
N ILE A 193 -11.93 -7.23 -1.07
CA ILE A 193 -12.41 -7.35 0.31
C ILE A 193 -13.26 -8.62 0.47
N GLU A 194 -14.20 -8.84 -0.43
CA GLU A 194 -15.04 -10.05 -0.42
C GLU A 194 -14.18 -11.32 -0.46
N HIS A 195 -13.19 -11.36 -1.36
CA HIS A 195 -12.26 -12.47 -1.46
C HIS A 195 -11.46 -12.69 -0.17
N VAL A 196 -10.94 -11.63 0.45
CA VAL A 196 -10.19 -11.73 1.73
C VAL A 196 -11.07 -12.26 2.85
N VAL A 197 -12.32 -11.79 2.93
CA VAL A 197 -13.28 -12.27 3.94
C VAL A 197 -13.63 -13.75 3.72
N GLU A 198 -13.80 -14.18 2.48
CA GLU A 198 -14.06 -15.58 2.14
C GLU A 198 -12.88 -16.51 2.51
N GLN A 199 -11.64 -16.03 2.39
CA GLN A 199 -10.45 -16.81 2.77
C GLN A 199 -10.24 -16.87 4.28
N ALA A 200 -10.79 -15.90 5.04
CA ALA A 200 -10.68 -15.85 6.50
C ALA A 200 -11.82 -16.60 7.23
N ALA A 201 -12.83 -17.11 6.52
CA ALA A 201 -13.99 -17.80 7.08
C ALA A 201 -13.80 -19.32 7.16
#